data_b364202df3a7a35652d0c29a84ce45e3
#
_entry.id   b364202df3a7a35652d0c29a84ce45e3
#
_cell.length_a   1.000
_cell.length_b   1.000
_cell.length_c   1.000
_cell.angle_alpha   90.00
_cell.angle_beta   90.00
_cell.angle_gamma   90.00
#
_symmetry.space_group_name_H-M   'P 1'
#
loop_
_entity.id
_entity.type
_entity.pdbx_description
1 polymer ?
#
loop_
_entity_poly.entity_id
_entity_poly.type
_entity_poly.pdbx_seq_one_letter_code
_entity_poly.pdbx_strand_id
1 'polypeptide(L)'
;MSKSLVITMTETGRMELERTVKAVPEDRLNWKPLDNGRTMLDALGDAAQAPTMCTAMLRGTFQYGAELFQQLAQERAAWTRDDALKYLESSTQQMLEEVQKLSDEKLDEPLTLPMGGGMTLPVGAWLMMAYRSFISRTAQINYIQTLYGDFDRH
;
A
#
# COMPACT_ATOMS: atom_id res chain seq x y z
N MET A 1 0.46 -18.56 10.36
CA MET A 1 -0.38 -17.83 9.35
C MET A 1 -0.26 -18.56 8.03
N SER A 2 -1.34 -18.72 7.23
CA SER A 2 -1.20 -19.42 5.94
C SER A 2 -0.82 -18.44 4.82
N LYS A 3 -0.01 -18.92 3.90
CA LYS A 3 0.38 -18.21 2.68
C LYS A 3 -0.84 -17.80 1.83
N SER A 4 -1.82 -18.71 1.71
CA SER A 4 -3.05 -18.44 0.97
C SER A 4 -3.83 -17.27 1.56
N LEU A 5 -3.86 -17.11 2.88
CA LEU A 5 -4.52 -15.97 3.52
C LEU A 5 -3.81 -14.66 3.17
N VAL A 6 -2.48 -14.60 3.26
CA VAL A 6 -1.70 -13.40 2.89
C VAL A 6 -1.99 -13.00 1.45
N ILE A 7 -1.97 -13.95 0.51
CA ILE A 7 -2.23 -13.71 -0.90
C ILE A 7 -3.66 -13.19 -1.10
N THR A 8 -4.66 -13.92 -0.60
CA THR A 8 -6.08 -13.56 -0.79
C THR A 8 -6.39 -12.18 -0.23
N MET A 9 -5.94 -11.88 1.00
CA MET A 9 -6.21 -10.58 1.63
C MET A 9 -5.52 -9.45 0.86
N THR A 10 -4.27 -9.65 0.43
CA THR A 10 -3.52 -8.63 -0.33
C THR A 10 -4.21 -8.34 -1.67
N GLU A 11 -4.59 -9.35 -2.42
CA GLU A 11 -5.30 -9.19 -3.69
C GLU A 11 -6.67 -8.53 -3.51
N THR A 12 -7.44 -8.96 -2.51
CA THR A 12 -8.75 -8.38 -2.21
C THR A 12 -8.61 -6.88 -1.88
N GLY A 13 -7.67 -6.53 -1.01
CA GLY A 13 -7.44 -5.13 -0.65
C GLY A 13 -6.96 -4.28 -1.84
N ARG A 14 -6.11 -4.84 -2.71
CA ARG A 14 -5.68 -4.17 -3.95
C ARG A 14 -6.87 -3.88 -4.87
N MET A 15 -7.72 -4.88 -5.11
CA MET A 15 -8.90 -4.73 -5.97
C MET A 15 -9.90 -3.71 -5.42
N GLU A 16 -10.08 -3.67 -4.09
CA GLU A 16 -10.95 -2.70 -3.44
C GLU A 16 -10.41 -1.27 -3.60
N LEU A 17 -9.11 -1.05 -3.36
CA LEU A 17 -8.46 0.24 -3.57
C LEU A 17 -8.57 0.69 -5.03
N GLU A 18 -8.28 -0.20 -5.98
CA GLU A 18 -8.36 0.08 -7.41
C GLU A 18 -9.76 0.51 -7.83
N ARG A 19 -10.80 -0.22 -7.38
CA ARG A 19 -12.21 0.10 -7.66
C ARG A 19 -12.55 1.48 -7.11
N THR A 20 -12.21 1.76 -5.86
CA THR A 20 -12.48 3.05 -5.20
C THR A 20 -11.83 4.20 -5.94
N VAL A 21 -10.56 4.07 -6.32
CA VAL A 21 -9.84 5.14 -7.03
C VAL A 21 -10.37 5.37 -8.45
N LYS A 22 -10.79 4.32 -9.15
CA LYS A 22 -11.39 4.45 -10.49
C LYS A 22 -12.72 5.23 -10.48
N ALA A 23 -13.42 5.24 -9.36
CA ALA A 23 -14.64 6.02 -9.19
C ALA A 23 -14.38 7.51 -8.93
N VAL A 24 -13.16 7.90 -8.55
CA VAL A 24 -12.81 9.31 -8.32
C VAL A 24 -12.79 10.08 -9.65
N PRO A 25 -13.55 11.20 -9.77
CA PRO A 25 -13.47 12.07 -10.95
C PRO A 25 -12.06 12.64 -11.14
N GLU A 26 -11.63 12.82 -12.40
CA GLU A 26 -10.27 13.27 -12.74
C GLU A 26 -9.92 14.61 -12.10
N ASP A 27 -10.86 15.56 -12.10
CA ASP A 27 -10.71 16.89 -11.52
C ASP A 27 -10.66 16.88 -9.98
N ARG A 28 -10.97 15.73 -9.35
CA ARG A 28 -10.93 15.54 -7.89
C ARG A 28 -9.70 14.80 -7.38
N LEU A 29 -8.94 14.14 -8.23
CA LEU A 29 -7.77 13.35 -7.83
C LEU A 29 -6.75 14.15 -7.00
N ASN A 30 -6.53 15.41 -7.37
CA ASN A 30 -5.61 16.32 -6.70
C ASN A 30 -6.30 17.32 -5.76
N TRP A 31 -7.62 17.17 -5.56
CA TRP A 31 -8.33 18.01 -4.61
C TRP A 31 -7.88 17.75 -3.17
N LYS A 32 -7.66 18.84 -2.44
CA LYS A 32 -7.26 18.80 -1.02
C LYS A 32 -8.43 19.29 -0.16
N PRO A 33 -8.84 18.53 0.86
CA PRO A 33 -9.88 18.98 1.77
C PRO A 33 -9.47 20.18 2.63
N LEU A 34 -8.16 20.33 2.85
CA LEU A 34 -7.51 21.43 3.59
C LEU A 34 -6.18 21.75 2.91
N ASP A 35 -5.60 22.91 3.18
CA ASP A 35 -4.35 23.38 2.55
C ASP A 35 -3.20 22.35 2.64
N ASN A 36 -3.11 21.63 3.77
CA ASN A 36 -2.09 20.63 4.04
C ASN A 36 -2.64 19.20 3.98
N GLY A 37 -3.84 19.01 3.45
CA GLY A 37 -4.46 17.68 3.31
C GLY A 37 -3.76 16.83 2.25
N ARG A 38 -3.85 15.51 2.42
CA ARG A 38 -3.40 14.56 1.40
C ARG A 38 -4.42 14.51 0.26
N THR A 39 -3.95 14.47 -0.98
CA THR A 39 -4.80 14.20 -2.15
C THR A 39 -5.14 12.72 -2.26
N MET A 40 -6.20 12.38 -2.99
CA MET A 40 -6.54 10.98 -3.27
C MET A 40 -5.48 10.31 -4.14
N LEU A 41 -4.88 11.04 -5.07
CA LEU A 41 -3.77 10.53 -5.88
C LEU A 41 -2.52 10.23 -5.05
N ASP A 42 -2.14 11.10 -4.10
CA ASP A 42 -1.02 10.81 -3.18
C ASP A 42 -1.32 9.62 -2.26
N ALA A 43 -2.58 9.46 -1.82
CA ALA A 43 -2.99 8.29 -1.03
C ALA A 43 -2.86 7.00 -1.84
N LEU A 44 -3.28 6.99 -3.11
CA LEU A 44 -3.09 5.85 -4.00
C LEU A 44 -1.60 5.53 -4.21
N GLY A 45 -0.78 6.54 -4.52
CA GLY A 45 0.66 6.35 -4.75
C GLY A 45 1.38 5.79 -3.52
N ASP A 46 1.06 6.29 -2.34
CA ASP A 46 1.59 5.79 -1.07
C ASP A 46 1.21 4.30 -0.82
N ALA A 47 -0.04 3.94 -1.10
CA ALA A 47 -0.47 2.54 -1.01
C ALA A 47 0.25 1.66 -2.03
N ALA A 48 0.40 2.13 -3.27
CA ALA A 48 1.05 1.39 -4.36
C ALA A 48 2.52 1.02 -4.05
N GLN A 49 3.20 1.83 -3.24
CA GLN A 49 4.59 1.59 -2.83
C GLN A 49 4.74 0.61 -1.65
N ALA A 50 3.66 0.30 -0.92
CA ALA A 50 3.72 -0.60 0.24
C ALA A 50 4.18 -2.04 -0.10
N PRO A 51 3.75 -2.68 -1.20
CA PRO A 51 4.26 -4.00 -1.59
C PRO A 51 5.75 -4.01 -1.90
N THR A 52 6.30 -2.92 -2.46
CA THR A 52 7.74 -2.81 -2.73
C THR A 52 8.56 -2.86 -1.44
N MET A 53 8.07 -2.21 -0.37
CA MET A 53 8.71 -2.32 0.94
C MET A 53 8.64 -3.75 1.51
N CYS A 54 7.51 -4.44 1.36
CA CYS A 54 7.38 -5.84 1.75
C CYS A 54 8.34 -6.76 0.96
N THR A 55 8.48 -6.53 -0.34
CA THR A 55 9.45 -7.24 -1.18
C THR A 55 10.89 -7.01 -0.72
N ALA A 56 11.25 -5.76 -0.41
CA ALA A 56 12.57 -5.42 0.12
C ALA A 56 12.86 -6.09 1.47
N MET A 57 11.86 -6.20 2.36
CA MET A 57 11.98 -6.94 3.61
C MET A 57 12.29 -8.42 3.37
N LEU A 58 11.57 -9.08 2.46
CA LEU A 58 11.80 -10.48 2.13
C LEU A 58 13.19 -10.73 1.54
N ARG A 59 13.70 -9.77 0.76
CA ARG A 59 15.03 -9.82 0.14
C ARG A 59 16.16 -9.38 1.08
N GLY A 60 15.84 -8.92 2.29
CA GLY A 60 16.85 -8.42 3.23
C GLY A 60 17.50 -7.08 2.81
N THR A 61 16.87 -6.34 1.90
CA THR A 61 17.36 -5.05 1.37
C THR A 61 16.62 -3.84 1.95
N PHE A 62 15.67 -4.07 2.84
CA PHE A 62 14.86 -3.00 3.43
C PHE A 62 15.70 -2.10 4.33
N GLN A 63 15.71 -0.81 4.02
CA GLN A 63 16.34 0.23 4.82
C GLN A 63 15.27 1.20 5.31
N TYR A 64 15.12 1.33 6.62
CA TYR A 64 14.15 2.24 7.22
C TYR A 64 14.82 3.57 7.60
N GLY A 65 14.23 4.67 7.16
CA GLY A 65 14.71 6.00 7.48
C GLY A 65 13.93 7.11 6.76
N ALA A 66 14.13 8.35 7.18
CA ALA A 66 13.47 9.50 6.58
C ALA A 66 13.79 9.63 5.07
N GLU A 67 14.99 9.29 4.67
CA GLU A 67 15.45 9.34 3.27
C GLU A 67 14.63 8.43 2.36
N LEU A 68 14.31 7.20 2.82
CA LEU A 68 13.44 6.28 2.07
C LEU A 68 12.08 6.92 1.80
N PHE A 69 11.44 7.48 2.81
CA PHE A 69 10.11 8.07 2.65
C PHE A 69 10.11 9.33 1.79
N GLN A 70 11.18 10.14 1.86
CA GLN A 70 11.36 11.29 0.98
C GLN A 70 11.53 10.85 -0.48
N GLN A 71 12.35 9.84 -0.74
CA GLN A 71 12.56 9.28 -2.07
C GLN A 71 11.24 8.73 -2.66
N LEU A 72 10.52 7.92 -1.89
CA LEU A 72 9.21 7.38 -2.29
C LEU A 72 8.19 8.49 -2.57
N ALA A 73 8.17 9.55 -1.75
CA ALA A 73 7.29 10.69 -1.99
C ALA A 73 7.66 11.47 -3.26
N GLN A 74 8.95 11.66 -3.52
CA GLN A 74 9.43 12.32 -4.75
C GLN A 74 9.10 11.50 -6.00
N GLU A 75 9.27 10.17 -5.94
CA GLU A 75 8.94 9.28 -7.04
C GLU A 75 7.46 9.40 -7.45
N ARG A 76 6.55 9.28 -6.48
CA ARG A 76 5.11 9.31 -6.76
C ARG A 76 4.54 10.70 -7.04
N ALA A 77 5.28 11.79 -6.75
CA ALA A 77 4.80 13.15 -6.94
C ALA A 77 4.49 13.49 -8.42
N ALA A 78 5.14 12.79 -9.35
CA ALA A 78 4.93 12.97 -10.79
C ALA A 78 3.92 11.98 -11.39
N TRP A 79 3.35 11.06 -10.62
CA TRP A 79 2.48 10.03 -11.14
C TRP A 79 1.10 10.57 -11.50
N THR A 80 0.58 10.07 -12.61
CA THR A 80 -0.85 10.10 -12.92
C THR A 80 -1.57 8.96 -12.20
N ARG A 81 -2.92 8.95 -12.24
CA ARG A 81 -3.71 7.81 -11.74
C ARG A 81 -3.29 6.51 -12.41
N ASP A 82 -3.11 6.52 -13.72
CA ASP A 82 -2.74 5.33 -14.49
C ASP A 82 -1.35 4.83 -14.12
N ASP A 83 -0.39 5.72 -13.89
CA ASP A 83 0.96 5.35 -13.42
C ASP A 83 0.89 4.68 -12.05
N ALA A 84 0.14 5.28 -11.12
CA ALA A 84 -0.02 4.75 -9.77
C ALA A 84 -0.76 3.39 -9.76
N LEU A 85 -1.77 3.20 -10.61
CA LEU A 85 -2.48 1.92 -10.76
C LEU A 85 -1.58 0.83 -11.37
N LYS A 86 -0.80 1.16 -12.39
CA LYS A 86 0.19 0.23 -12.98
C LYS A 86 1.25 -0.16 -11.95
N TYR A 87 1.72 0.81 -11.17
CA TYR A 87 2.68 0.53 -10.11
C TYR A 87 2.08 -0.33 -9.01
N LEU A 88 0.83 -0.07 -8.59
CA LEU A 88 0.10 -0.87 -7.61
C LEU A 88 0.00 -2.33 -8.06
N GLU A 89 -0.37 -2.57 -9.31
CA GLU A 89 -0.47 -3.92 -9.88
C GLU A 89 0.89 -4.62 -9.89
N SER A 90 1.90 -3.99 -10.49
CA SER A 90 3.23 -4.60 -10.65
C SER A 90 3.95 -4.83 -9.32
N SER A 91 3.88 -3.89 -8.38
CA SER A 91 4.49 -4.04 -7.05
C SER A 91 3.82 -5.13 -6.22
N THR A 92 2.47 -5.22 -6.31
CA THR A 92 1.72 -6.28 -5.64
C THR A 92 2.06 -7.65 -6.22
N GLN A 93 2.11 -7.78 -7.55
CA GLN A 93 2.49 -9.03 -8.20
C GLN A 93 3.89 -9.49 -7.79
N GLN A 94 4.87 -8.59 -7.81
CA GLN A 94 6.25 -8.90 -7.38
C GLN A 94 6.30 -9.39 -5.92
N MET A 95 5.58 -8.72 -5.02
CA MET A 95 5.47 -9.16 -3.63
C MET A 95 4.86 -10.56 -3.53
N LEU A 96 3.77 -10.83 -4.22
CA LEU A 96 3.07 -12.12 -4.17
C LEU A 96 3.92 -13.25 -4.78
N GLU A 97 4.71 -12.98 -5.80
CA GLU A 97 5.68 -13.94 -6.34
C GLU A 97 6.75 -14.33 -5.29
N GLU A 98 7.23 -13.39 -4.48
CA GLU A 98 8.14 -13.71 -3.36
C GLU A 98 7.41 -14.51 -2.26
N VAL A 99 6.16 -14.13 -1.93
CA VAL A 99 5.34 -14.86 -0.95
C VAL A 99 5.11 -16.30 -1.38
N GLN A 100 4.88 -16.56 -2.68
CA GLN A 100 4.68 -17.91 -3.20
C GLN A 100 5.87 -18.85 -2.95
N LYS A 101 7.09 -18.32 -2.88
CA LYS A 101 8.33 -19.08 -2.64
C LYS A 101 8.50 -19.49 -1.16
N LEU A 102 7.73 -18.87 -0.25
CA LEU A 102 7.83 -19.14 1.19
C LEU A 102 7.01 -20.38 1.58
N SER A 103 7.41 -21.04 2.66
CA SER A 103 6.55 -21.99 3.37
C SER A 103 5.66 -21.29 4.41
N ASP A 104 4.60 -21.95 4.87
CA ASP A 104 3.74 -21.40 5.91
C ASP A 104 4.51 -21.23 7.24
N GLU A 105 5.47 -22.13 7.55
CA GLU A 105 6.33 -22.04 8.72
C GLU A 105 7.20 -20.78 8.68
N LYS A 106 7.71 -20.42 7.48
CA LYS A 106 8.49 -19.20 7.29
C LYS A 106 7.71 -17.93 7.63
N LEU A 107 6.40 -17.93 7.41
CA LEU A 107 5.55 -16.79 7.76
C LEU A 107 5.39 -16.58 9.26
N ASP A 108 5.61 -17.62 10.08
CA ASP A 108 5.54 -17.53 11.53
C ASP A 108 6.90 -17.22 12.19
N GLU A 109 8.00 -17.24 11.42
CA GLU A 109 9.32 -16.86 11.94
C GLU A 109 9.37 -15.38 12.32
N PRO A 110 10.04 -15.06 13.46
CA PRO A 110 10.20 -13.67 13.88
C PRO A 110 11.19 -12.93 12.95
N LEU A 111 10.82 -11.72 12.57
CA LEU A 111 11.68 -10.78 11.84
C LEU A 111 11.71 -9.45 12.58
N THR A 112 12.90 -8.98 12.92
CA THR A 112 13.10 -7.66 13.54
C THR A 112 13.45 -6.65 12.48
N LEU A 113 12.68 -5.56 12.41
CA LEU A 113 12.95 -4.42 11.55
C LEU A 113 13.25 -3.17 12.38
N PRO A 114 14.04 -2.21 11.87
CA PRO A 114 14.46 -1.00 12.61
C PRO A 114 13.34 0.03 12.81
N MET A 115 12.10 -0.33 12.56
CA MET A 115 10.93 0.52 12.77
C MET A 115 10.63 0.63 14.26
N GLY A 116 10.24 1.82 14.72
CA GLY A 116 9.84 2.03 16.12
C GLY A 116 10.92 1.71 17.17
N GLY A 117 12.20 1.81 16.82
CA GLY A 117 13.31 1.46 17.71
C GLY A 117 13.67 -0.04 17.73
N GLY A 118 13.20 -0.80 16.75
CA GLY A 118 13.41 -2.25 16.64
C GLY A 118 12.16 -3.04 17.00
N MET A 119 11.27 -3.23 16.03
CA MET A 119 10.04 -4.00 16.22
C MET A 119 10.19 -5.41 15.66
N THR A 120 9.84 -6.42 16.45
CA THR A 120 9.83 -7.83 16.04
C THR A 120 8.41 -8.31 15.85
N LEU A 121 8.10 -8.78 14.66
CA LEU A 121 6.82 -9.42 14.32
C LEU A 121 7.08 -10.67 13.47
N PRO A 122 6.13 -11.61 13.37
CA PRO A 122 6.20 -12.68 12.39
C PRO A 122 6.31 -12.11 10.96
N VAL A 123 7.03 -12.80 10.07
CA VAL A 123 7.17 -12.42 8.65
C VAL A 123 5.80 -12.15 8.02
N GLY A 124 4.82 -13.05 8.24
CA GLY A 124 3.47 -12.89 7.71
C GLY A 124 2.77 -11.61 8.19
N ALA A 125 2.99 -11.20 9.44
CA ALA A 125 2.43 -9.95 9.96
C ALA A 125 3.05 -8.71 9.29
N TRP A 126 4.36 -8.75 8.98
CA TRP A 126 5.00 -7.71 8.18
C TRP A 126 4.43 -7.64 6.76
N LEU A 127 4.19 -8.77 6.12
CA LEU A 127 3.62 -8.82 4.77
C LEU A 127 2.19 -8.26 4.72
N MET A 128 1.41 -8.44 5.79
CA MET A 128 0.07 -7.85 5.92
C MET A 128 0.07 -6.32 5.96
N MET A 129 1.24 -5.67 6.07
CA MET A 129 1.35 -4.20 5.98
C MET A 129 0.91 -3.67 4.61
N ALA A 130 1.10 -4.42 3.52
CA ALA A 130 0.59 -4.04 2.20
C ALA A 130 -0.94 -4.00 2.21
N TYR A 131 -1.61 -5.07 2.65
CA TYR A 131 -3.07 -5.11 2.81
C TYR A 131 -3.59 -3.98 3.69
N ARG A 132 -2.97 -3.78 4.87
CA ARG A 132 -3.32 -2.71 5.79
C ARG A 132 -3.20 -1.33 5.12
N SER A 133 -2.16 -1.10 4.32
CA SER A 133 -2.00 0.14 3.57
C SER A 133 -3.16 0.33 2.59
N PHE A 134 -3.51 -0.70 1.81
CA PHE A 134 -4.61 -0.65 0.86
C PHE A 134 -5.93 -0.25 1.53
N ILE A 135 -6.33 -0.96 2.59
CA ILE A 135 -7.58 -0.69 3.29
C ILE A 135 -7.57 0.71 3.95
N SER A 136 -6.45 1.11 4.55
CA SER A 136 -6.34 2.44 5.16
C SER A 136 -6.48 3.56 4.13
N ARG A 137 -5.91 3.39 2.92
CA ARG A 137 -6.01 4.41 1.87
C ARG A 137 -7.35 4.38 1.17
N THR A 138 -7.96 3.20 0.99
CA THR A 138 -9.36 3.08 0.55
C THR A 138 -10.31 3.85 1.46
N ALA A 139 -10.21 3.65 2.78
CA ALA A 139 -11.03 4.37 3.75
C ALA A 139 -10.79 5.88 3.72
N GLN A 140 -9.53 6.31 3.55
CA GLN A 140 -9.17 7.72 3.45
C GLN A 140 -9.74 8.36 2.17
N ILE A 141 -9.66 7.69 1.04
CA ILE A 141 -10.21 8.15 -0.24
C ILE A 141 -11.74 8.25 -0.14
N ASN A 142 -12.41 7.22 0.37
CA ASN A 142 -13.87 7.24 0.58
C ASN A 142 -14.28 8.40 1.49
N TYR A 143 -13.54 8.67 2.56
CA TYR A 143 -13.84 9.81 3.42
C TYR A 143 -13.68 11.15 2.69
N ILE A 144 -12.62 11.32 1.89
CA ILE A 144 -12.43 12.53 1.08
C ILE A 144 -13.56 12.71 0.07
N GLN A 145 -14.06 11.62 -0.54
CA GLN A 145 -15.22 11.66 -1.45
C GLN A 145 -16.46 12.23 -0.76
N THR A 146 -16.74 11.87 0.48
CA THR A 146 -17.88 12.42 1.23
C THR A 146 -17.79 13.94 1.43
N LEU A 147 -16.57 14.50 1.50
CA LEU A 147 -16.36 15.93 1.74
C LEU A 147 -16.73 16.81 0.52
N TYR A 148 -16.85 16.24 -0.66
CA TYR A 148 -17.39 16.93 -1.84
C TYR A 148 -18.75 16.41 -2.30
N GLY A 149 -19.44 15.63 -1.46
CA GLY A 149 -20.83 15.23 -1.68
C GLY A 149 -21.02 13.89 -2.39
N ASP A 150 -19.98 13.09 -2.57
CA ASP A 150 -20.09 11.72 -3.06
C ASP A 150 -20.22 10.77 -1.86
N PHE A 151 -21.44 10.24 -1.65
CA PHE A 151 -21.77 9.34 -0.55
C PHE A 151 -21.93 7.89 -1.03
N ASP A 152 -21.69 7.63 -2.29
CA ASP A 152 -21.79 6.28 -2.83
C ASP A 152 -20.61 5.42 -2.31
N ARG A 153 -20.88 4.15 -2.10
CA ARG A 153 -19.85 3.19 -1.70
C ARG A 153 -19.25 2.55 -2.94
N HIS A 154 -18.07 2.94 -3.24
CA HIS A 154 -17.32 2.47 -4.41
C HIS A 154 -16.47 1.23 -4.12
#